data_5ae9b3d5260c0b8f84a5f13c87d41343
#
_entry.id   5ae9b3d5260c0b8f84a5f13c87d41343
#
_cell.length_a   1.000
_cell.length_b   1.000
_cell.length_c   1.000
_cell.angle_alpha   90.00
_cell.angle_beta   90.00
_cell.angle_gamma   90.00
#
_symmetry.space_group_name_H-M   'P 1'
#
loop_
_entity.id
_entity.type
_entity.pdbx_description
1 polymer ?
#
loop_
_entity_poly.entity_id
_entity_poly.type
_entity_poly.pdbx_seq_one_letter_code
_entity_poly.pdbx_strand_id
1 'polypeptide(L)'
;MVFEQYRRRHAYLQKVFNKHECQRKQAKLLCLSKEAKNRLEWIIFYETKAKKNASLTARHFGLPPKTFYKWFNRFDEKNLRTLESQSRAPKQTRQREITATEESRVIALRKDHLVWGKMKLRKLYLNLYGEKISSWKVQYTITRYKLYPNPVKNEKLKLKRKRNQAKKRITELKKQPFPGFLVALDAMVLYRNGMKRYILTAIDSFGKIAFARMYTTKSSRSATDFLCRMFYLLDASFLNALHDNGSEFHKEFIQACKKLGIEQYWSRVRTPTDNPVDERFNGTLRREFLQQGNFHPDPAVFNRNLTEWL
;
A
#
# COMPACT_ATOMS: atom_id res chain seq x y z
N MET A 1 45.12 -48.45 -2.02
CA MET A 1 44.76 -47.40 -3.01
C MET A 1 43.26 -46.99 -2.96
N VAL A 2 42.32 -47.92 -2.95
CA VAL A 2 40.86 -47.57 -2.95
C VAL A 2 40.43 -46.80 -1.68
N PHE A 3 40.93 -47.15 -0.51
CA PHE A 3 40.59 -46.51 0.78
C PHE A 3 41.12 -45.05 0.87
N GLU A 4 42.26 -44.77 0.29
CA GLU A 4 42.83 -43.42 0.27
C GLU A 4 42.10 -42.47 -0.68
N GLN A 5 41.65 -42.98 -1.81
CA GLN A 5 40.77 -42.23 -2.71
C GLN A 5 39.42 -41.94 -2.07
N TYR A 6 38.85 -42.85 -1.27
CA TYR A 6 37.60 -42.64 -0.54
C TYR A 6 37.75 -41.59 0.54
N ARG A 7 38.82 -41.59 1.33
CA ARG A 7 39.14 -40.57 2.35
C ARG A 7 39.34 -39.20 1.69
N ARG A 8 40.09 -39.11 0.59
CA ARG A 8 40.28 -37.83 -0.11
C ARG A 8 38.97 -37.27 -0.68
N ARG A 9 38.13 -38.14 -1.20
CA ARG A 9 36.79 -37.75 -1.72
C ARG A 9 35.87 -37.33 -0.61
N HIS A 10 35.88 -37.98 0.54
CA HIS A 10 35.06 -37.62 1.69
C HIS A 10 35.49 -36.30 2.30
N ALA A 11 36.80 -36.08 2.48
CA ALA A 11 37.37 -34.81 2.96
C ALA A 11 37.09 -33.64 1.99
N TYR A 12 37.15 -33.89 0.69
CA TYR A 12 36.79 -32.91 -0.33
C TYR A 12 35.30 -32.55 -0.27
N LEU A 13 34.41 -33.49 -0.14
CA LEU A 13 32.98 -33.31 -0.02
C LEU A 13 32.62 -32.51 1.27
N GLN A 14 33.24 -32.83 2.40
CA GLN A 14 33.07 -32.06 3.63
C GLN A 14 33.56 -30.62 3.49
N LYS A 15 34.71 -30.40 2.84
CA LYS A 15 35.26 -29.06 2.62
C LYS A 15 34.36 -28.21 1.70
N VAL A 16 33.79 -28.81 0.66
CA VAL A 16 32.83 -28.14 -0.25
C VAL A 16 31.51 -27.83 0.47
N PHE A 17 31.02 -28.77 1.29
CA PHE A 17 29.78 -28.55 2.05
C PHE A 17 29.92 -27.41 3.08
N ASN A 18 31.04 -27.37 3.81
CA ASN A 18 31.34 -26.30 4.75
C ASN A 18 31.47 -24.94 4.05
N LYS A 19 32.08 -24.88 2.85
CA LYS A 19 32.21 -23.64 2.07
C LYS A 19 30.84 -23.02 1.76
N HIS A 20 29.92 -23.78 1.23
CA HIS A 20 28.61 -23.30 0.83
C HIS A 20 27.72 -22.93 2.02
N GLU A 21 27.85 -23.63 3.12
CA GLU A 21 27.17 -23.28 4.36
C GLU A 21 27.68 -21.96 4.92
N CYS A 22 28.99 -21.73 4.89
CA CYS A 22 29.59 -20.43 5.24
C CYS A 22 29.08 -19.31 4.35
N GLN A 23 28.97 -19.52 3.04
CA GLN A 23 28.42 -18.53 2.10
C GLN A 23 26.96 -18.19 2.42
N ARG A 24 26.13 -19.19 2.76
CA ARG A 24 24.73 -18.95 3.20
C ARG A 24 24.67 -18.16 4.50
N LYS A 25 25.52 -18.47 5.48
CA LYS A 25 25.63 -17.72 6.75
C LYS A 25 26.07 -16.27 6.49
N GLN A 26 27.09 -16.06 5.66
CA GLN A 26 27.52 -14.73 5.24
C GLN A 26 26.42 -13.94 4.52
N ALA A 27 25.66 -14.56 3.61
CA ALA A 27 24.56 -13.93 2.93
C ALA A 27 23.44 -13.48 3.89
N LYS A 28 23.24 -14.18 5.01
CA LYS A 28 22.33 -13.78 6.08
C LYS A 28 22.89 -12.60 6.89
N LEU A 29 24.15 -12.68 7.30
CA LEU A 29 24.84 -11.62 8.07
C LEU A 29 24.94 -10.30 7.29
N LEU A 30 25.22 -10.38 5.99
CA LEU A 30 25.25 -9.21 5.09
C LEU A 30 23.86 -8.65 4.76
N CYS A 31 22.79 -9.24 5.28
CA CYS A 31 21.40 -8.86 5.01
C CYS A 31 21.08 -8.78 3.52
N LEU A 32 21.62 -9.69 2.69
CA LEU A 32 21.38 -9.67 1.25
C LEU A 32 19.89 -9.82 0.94
N SER A 33 19.44 -9.24 -0.17
CA SER A 33 18.08 -9.35 -0.65
C SER A 33 17.68 -10.81 -0.92
N LYS A 34 16.39 -11.09 -0.93
CA LYS A 34 15.87 -12.42 -1.28
C LYS A 34 16.35 -12.88 -2.66
N GLU A 35 16.41 -11.93 -3.59
CA GLU A 35 16.89 -12.19 -4.96
C GLU A 35 18.38 -12.56 -5.01
N ALA A 36 19.22 -11.84 -4.24
CA ALA A 36 20.64 -12.15 -4.17
C ALA A 36 20.91 -13.51 -3.50
N LYS A 37 20.15 -13.87 -2.47
CA LYS A 37 20.20 -15.22 -1.87
C LYS A 37 19.80 -16.31 -2.84
N ASN A 38 18.76 -16.11 -3.64
CA ASN A 38 18.36 -17.04 -4.68
C ASN A 38 19.46 -17.21 -5.74
N ARG A 39 20.12 -16.12 -6.15
CA ARG A 39 21.25 -16.17 -7.10
C ARG A 39 22.44 -16.96 -6.54
N LEU A 40 22.69 -16.83 -5.24
CA LEU A 40 23.70 -17.65 -4.56
C LEU A 40 23.33 -19.13 -4.61
N GLU A 41 22.07 -19.51 -4.39
CA GLU A 41 21.62 -20.89 -4.48
C GLU A 41 21.77 -21.46 -5.91
N TRP A 42 21.59 -20.64 -6.97
CA TRP A 42 21.87 -21.07 -8.36
C TRP A 42 23.33 -21.48 -8.54
N ILE A 43 24.24 -20.70 -7.97
CA ILE A 43 25.68 -20.96 -8.06
C ILE A 43 26.06 -22.21 -7.27
N ILE A 44 25.54 -22.32 -6.05
CA ILE A 44 25.76 -23.51 -5.21
C ILE A 44 25.24 -24.79 -5.89
N PHE A 45 24.04 -24.74 -6.48
CA PHE A 45 23.47 -25.86 -7.21
C PHE A 45 24.33 -26.22 -8.44
N TYR A 46 24.81 -25.22 -9.18
CA TYR A 46 25.71 -25.40 -10.32
C TYR A 46 27.00 -26.10 -9.92
N GLU A 47 27.62 -25.71 -8.82
CA GLU A 47 28.87 -26.30 -8.32
C GLU A 47 28.69 -27.70 -7.71
N THR A 48 27.54 -27.94 -7.06
CA THR A 48 27.32 -29.19 -6.30
C THR A 48 26.54 -30.24 -7.11
N LYS A 49 25.27 -29.94 -7.43
CA LYS A 49 24.33 -30.91 -8.00
C LYS A 49 24.36 -30.98 -9.52
N ALA A 50 24.54 -29.84 -10.17
CA ALA A 50 24.53 -29.77 -11.63
C ALA A 50 25.85 -30.18 -12.30
N LYS A 51 26.89 -30.56 -11.54
CA LYS A 51 28.23 -30.94 -12.09
C LYS A 51 28.75 -29.92 -13.11
N LYS A 52 28.61 -28.63 -12.81
CA LYS A 52 28.97 -27.48 -13.66
C LYS A 52 28.19 -27.41 -14.99
N ASN A 53 26.98 -27.94 -15.03
CA ASN A 53 26.09 -27.80 -16.18
C ASN A 53 25.12 -26.64 -16.02
N ALA A 54 25.38 -25.55 -16.76
CA ALA A 54 24.57 -24.32 -16.69
C ALA A 54 23.15 -24.51 -17.24
N SER A 55 22.98 -25.33 -18.27
CA SER A 55 21.66 -25.62 -18.85
C SER A 55 20.78 -26.40 -17.88
N LEU A 56 21.34 -27.37 -17.16
CA LEU A 56 20.65 -28.11 -16.11
C LEU A 56 20.26 -27.20 -14.96
N THR A 57 21.17 -26.33 -14.53
CA THR A 57 20.90 -25.32 -13.48
C THR A 57 19.78 -24.37 -13.89
N ALA A 58 19.85 -23.80 -15.08
CA ALA A 58 18.84 -22.90 -15.60
C ALA A 58 17.46 -23.54 -15.67
N ARG A 59 17.39 -24.80 -16.16
CA ARG A 59 16.15 -25.58 -16.22
C ARG A 59 15.57 -25.86 -14.83
N HIS A 60 16.43 -26.22 -13.85
CA HIS A 60 16.00 -26.50 -12.48
C HIS A 60 15.35 -25.29 -11.79
N PHE A 61 15.88 -24.08 -12.01
CA PHE A 61 15.36 -22.85 -11.43
C PHE A 61 14.38 -22.07 -12.33
N GLY A 62 14.00 -22.61 -13.49
CA GLY A 62 13.06 -21.98 -14.42
C GLY A 62 13.55 -20.66 -15.01
N LEU A 63 14.86 -20.52 -15.27
CA LEU A 63 15.46 -19.30 -15.79
C LEU A 63 16.20 -19.54 -17.11
N PRO A 64 16.34 -18.52 -17.98
CA PRO A 64 17.15 -18.62 -19.18
C PRO A 64 18.64 -18.81 -18.85
N PRO A 65 19.39 -19.66 -19.57
CA PRO A 65 20.84 -19.85 -19.36
C PRO A 65 21.63 -18.54 -19.39
N LYS A 66 21.26 -17.60 -20.26
CA LYS A 66 21.86 -16.26 -20.35
C LYS A 66 21.76 -15.50 -19.00
N THR A 67 20.65 -15.65 -18.28
CA THR A 67 20.45 -15.02 -16.97
C THR A 67 21.35 -15.66 -15.92
N PHE A 68 21.51 -16.99 -15.95
CA PHE A 68 22.45 -17.69 -15.07
C PHE A 68 23.90 -17.20 -15.30
N TYR A 69 24.38 -17.22 -16.53
CA TYR A 69 25.73 -16.75 -16.85
C TYR A 69 25.99 -15.30 -16.48
N LYS A 70 25.01 -14.43 -16.65
CA LYS A 70 25.11 -13.02 -16.21
C LYS A 70 25.46 -12.90 -14.72
N TRP A 71 24.85 -13.71 -13.87
CA TRP A 71 25.08 -13.64 -12.44
C TRP A 71 26.29 -14.49 -12.01
N PHE A 72 26.55 -15.58 -12.69
CA PHE A 72 27.74 -16.39 -12.50
C PHE A 72 29.03 -15.59 -12.76
N ASN A 73 29.09 -14.86 -13.87
CA ASN A 73 30.25 -14.01 -14.22
C ASN A 73 30.42 -12.81 -13.27
N ARG A 74 29.39 -12.42 -12.53
CA ARG A 74 29.44 -11.35 -11.53
C ARG A 74 29.75 -11.85 -10.13
N PHE A 75 29.64 -13.13 -9.93
CA PHE A 75 29.87 -13.74 -8.63
C PHE A 75 31.34 -13.63 -8.22
N ASP A 76 31.55 -13.15 -7.00
CA ASP A 76 32.83 -13.10 -6.36
C ASP A 76 32.70 -13.80 -4.99
N GLU A 77 33.50 -14.85 -4.78
CA GLU A 77 33.48 -15.62 -3.51
C GLU A 77 33.83 -14.76 -2.28
N LYS A 78 34.66 -13.73 -2.46
CA LYS A 78 35.10 -12.82 -1.41
C LYS A 78 34.08 -11.73 -1.14
N ASN A 79 33.20 -11.43 -2.10
CA ASN A 79 32.23 -10.35 -1.99
C ASN A 79 30.85 -10.76 -2.51
N LEU A 80 30.03 -11.33 -1.66
CA LEU A 80 28.68 -11.78 -2.03
C LEU A 80 27.71 -10.62 -2.41
N ARG A 81 28.05 -9.36 -2.11
CA ARG A 81 27.25 -8.20 -2.53
C ARG A 81 27.25 -7.99 -4.05
N THR A 82 28.15 -8.63 -4.79
CA THR A 82 28.14 -8.64 -6.26
C THR A 82 26.87 -9.28 -6.83
N LEU A 83 26.19 -10.11 -6.04
CA LEU A 83 24.92 -10.72 -6.40
C LEU A 83 23.72 -9.80 -6.20
N GLU A 84 23.88 -8.64 -5.57
CA GLU A 84 22.82 -7.64 -5.47
C GLU A 84 22.51 -6.97 -6.81
N SER A 85 21.24 -6.61 -6.98
CA SER A 85 20.81 -5.82 -8.14
C SER A 85 21.32 -4.39 -8.01
N GLN A 86 22.17 -3.97 -8.93
CA GLN A 86 22.63 -2.59 -8.98
C GLN A 86 21.51 -1.67 -9.46
N SER A 87 21.49 -0.45 -8.93
CA SER A 87 20.61 0.60 -9.42
C SER A 87 20.83 0.83 -10.92
N ARG A 88 19.73 0.89 -11.66
CA ARG A 88 19.73 1.27 -13.08
C ARG A 88 19.57 2.78 -13.28
N ALA A 89 19.47 3.54 -12.18
CA ALA A 89 19.38 4.98 -12.24
C ALA A 89 20.65 5.57 -12.88
N PRO A 90 20.55 6.60 -13.70
CA PRO A 90 21.70 7.28 -14.26
C PRO A 90 22.63 7.77 -13.13
N LYS A 91 23.94 7.52 -13.28
CA LYS A 91 24.94 7.98 -12.32
C LYS A 91 25.05 9.51 -12.29
N GLN A 92 24.80 10.14 -13.43
CA GLN A 92 24.73 11.59 -13.58
C GLN A 92 23.30 11.95 -13.97
N THR A 93 22.61 12.68 -13.11
CA THR A 93 21.32 13.29 -13.41
C THR A 93 21.55 14.76 -13.70
N ARG A 94 20.93 15.28 -14.76
CA ARG A 94 20.97 16.71 -15.07
C ARG A 94 20.40 17.49 -13.89
N GLN A 95 21.26 18.25 -13.21
CA GLN A 95 20.80 19.19 -12.20
C GLN A 95 20.14 20.38 -12.88
N ARG A 96 18.98 20.78 -12.35
CA ARG A 96 18.25 21.95 -12.85
C ARG A 96 18.72 23.15 -12.06
N GLU A 97 19.60 23.93 -12.65
CA GLU A 97 20.10 25.14 -12.02
C GLU A 97 19.14 26.30 -12.21
N ILE A 98 18.93 27.04 -11.13
CA ILE A 98 18.21 28.32 -11.10
C ILE A 98 19.24 29.31 -10.59
N THR A 99 19.47 30.39 -11.32
CA THR A 99 20.43 31.44 -10.88
C THR A 99 19.82 32.27 -9.75
N ALA A 100 20.66 32.81 -8.88
CA ALA A 100 20.25 33.68 -7.80
C ALA A 100 19.45 34.91 -8.30
N THR A 101 19.82 35.43 -9.47
CA THR A 101 19.12 36.53 -10.14
C THR A 101 17.71 36.11 -10.59
N GLU A 102 17.54 34.91 -11.18
CA GLU A 102 16.21 34.39 -11.54
C GLU A 102 15.35 34.20 -10.28
N GLU A 103 15.91 33.65 -9.20
CA GLU A 103 15.17 33.48 -7.94
C GLU A 103 14.70 34.79 -7.35
N SER A 104 15.57 35.79 -7.22
CA SER A 104 15.23 37.08 -6.65
C SER A 104 14.16 37.82 -7.45
N ARG A 105 14.26 37.82 -8.79
CA ARG A 105 13.26 38.39 -9.68
C ARG A 105 11.88 37.69 -9.54
N VAL A 106 11.88 36.35 -9.51
CA VAL A 106 10.63 35.58 -9.31
C VAL A 106 10.02 35.87 -7.93
N ILE A 107 10.84 36.00 -6.87
CA ILE A 107 10.36 36.34 -5.53
C ILE A 107 9.70 37.72 -5.53
N ALA A 108 10.32 38.74 -6.12
CA ALA A 108 9.77 40.09 -6.23
C ALA A 108 8.41 40.05 -6.94
N LEU A 109 8.37 39.51 -8.15
CA LEU A 109 7.11 39.38 -8.93
C LEU A 109 6.01 38.61 -8.17
N ARG A 110 6.39 37.60 -7.40
CA ARG A 110 5.44 36.81 -6.64
C ARG A 110 4.91 37.55 -5.40
N LYS A 111 5.71 38.40 -4.76
CA LYS A 111 5.27 39.24 -3.66
C LYS A 111 4.25 40.30 -4.14
N ASP A 112 4.49 40.91 -5.30
CA ASP A 112 3.58 41.90 -5.87
C ASP A 112 2.28 41.25 -6.37
N HIS A 113 2.37 40.00 -6.87
CA HIS A 113 1.23 39.26 -7.44
C HIS A 113 1.02 37.90 -6.74
N LEU A 114 0.75 37.91 -5.44
CA LEU A 114 0.72 36.74 -4.58
C LEU A 114 -0.27 35.65 -5.02
N VAL A 115 -1.35 36.03 -5.74
CA VAL A 115 -2.41 35.11 -6.18
C VAL A 115 -2.16 34.52 -7.59
N TRP A 116 -1.22 35.11 -8.36
CA TRP A 116 -1.02 34.70 -9.74
C TRP A 116 -0.35 33.33 -9.85
N GLY A 117 -0.81 32.53 -10.80
CA GLY A 117 -0.21 31.23 -11.11
C GLY A 117 1.11 31.36 -11.88
N LYS A 118 1.88 30.28 -11.87
CA LYS A 118 3.21 30.20 -12.52
C LYS A 118 3.24 30.65 -13.97
N MET A 119 2.15 30.44 -14.73
CA MET A 119 2.09 30.78 -16.15
C MET A 119 1.96 32.31 -16.36
N LYS A 120 1.13 32.96 -15.54
CA LYS A 120 1.00 34.43 -15.58
C LYS A 120 2.30 35.11 -15.16
N LEU A 121 2.94 34.63 -14.08
CA LEU A 121 4.23 35.15 -13.63
C LEU A 121 5.34 34.94 -14.66
N ARG A 122 5.34 33.79 -15.36
CA ARG A 122 6.30 33.54 -16.46
C ARG A 122 6.14 34.55 -17.59
N LYS A 123 4.90 34.89 -17.97
CA LYS A 123 4.63 35.88 -19.01
C LYS A 123 5.05 37.28 -18.57
N LEU A 124 4.75 37.66 -17.32
CA LEU A 124 5.15 38.94 -16.75
C LEU A 124 6.69 39.05 -16.66
N TYR A 125 7.38 37.98 -16.25
CA TYR A 125 8.84 37.91 -16.22
C TYR A 125 9.45 38.20 -17.60
N LEU A 126 8.93 37.57 -18.65
CA LEU A 126 9.37 37.82 -20.05
C LEU A 126 9.14 39.27 -20.44
N ASN A 127 7.98 39.84 -20.11
CA ASN A 127 7.66 41.23 -20.49
C ASN A 127 8.57 42.25 -19.79
N LEU A 128 8.94 42.03 -18.51
CA LEU A 128 9.72 42.98 -17.74
C LEU A 128 11.23 42.85 -17.94
N TYR A 129 11.70 41.59 -18.12
CA TYR A 129 13.16 41.34 -18.18
C TYR A 129 13.66 40.92 -19.57
N GLY A 130 12.75 40.72 -20.53
CA GLY A 130 13.12 40.27 -21.88
C GLY A 130 13.62 38.80 -21.96
N GLU A 131 13.77 38.13 -20.82
CA GLU A 131 14.35 36.81 -20.71
C GLU A 131 13.28 35.71 -20.54
N LYS A 132 13.50 34.55 -21.18
CA LYS A 132 12.58 33.39 -21.06
C LYS A 132 12.95 32.56 -19.82
N ILE A 133 12.02 32.45 -18.87
CA ILE A 133 12.14 31.54 -17.71
C ILE A 133 11.20 30.35 -17.85
N SER A 134 11.62 29.15 -17.42
CA SER A 134 10.74 27.99 -17.45
C SER A 134 9.66 28.05 -16.34
N SER A 135 8.47 27.59 -16.64
CA SER A 135 7.37 27.52 -15.64
C SER A 135 7.73 26.65 -14.43
N TRP A 136 8.65 25.71 -14.61
CA TRP A 136 9.18 24.88 -13.52
C TRP A 136 10.03 25.73 -12.56
N LYS A 137 10.96 26.55 -13.04
CA LYS A 137 11.78 27.43 -12.21
C LYS A 137 10.91 28.37 -11.36
N VAL A 138 9.88 28.96 -11.97
CA VAL A 138 8.91 29.80 -11.25
C VAL A 138 8.18 29.01 -10.15
N GLN A 139 7.67 27.82 -10.46
CA GLN A 139 6.97 26.99 -9.48
C GLN A 139 7.90 26.47 -8.37
N TYR A 140 9.14 26.14 -8.72
CA TYR A 140 10.15 25.70 -7.75
C TYR A 140 10.45 26.81 -6.73
N THR A 141 10.71 28.03 -7.20
CA THR A 141 10.94 29.21 -6.33
C THR A 141 9.76 29.49 -5.42
N ILE A 142 8.52 29.50 -5.97
CA ILE A 142 7.31 29.66 -5.16
C ILE A 142 7.21 28.59 -4.06
N THR A 143 7.54 27.35 -4.38
CA THR A 143 7.44 26.22 -3.44
C THR A 143 8.53 26.27 -2.39
N ARG A 144 9.79 26.55 -2.79
CA ARG A 144 10.96 26.64 -1.92
C ARG A 144 10.79 27.72 -0.86
N TYR A 145 10.35 28.89 -1.27
CA TYR A 145 10.17 30.06 -0.38
C TYR A 145 8.75 30.17 0.19
N LYS A 146 7.89 29.13 0.00
CA LYS A 146 6.51 29.07 0.52
C LYS A 146 5.66 30.31 0.19
N LEU A 147 5.87 30.91 -0.99
CA LEU A 147 5.19 32.14 -1.43
C LEU A 147 3.73 31.88 -1.83
N TYR A 148 2.91 31.48 -0.87
CA TYR A 148 1.47 31.24 -1.01
C TYR A 148 0.68 32.24 -0.15
N PRO A 149 -0.53 32.63 -0.56
CA PRO A 149 -1.39 33.49 0.27
C PRO A 149 -1.64 32.91 1.66
N ASN A 150 -1.77 31.58 1.75
CA ASN A 150 -1.87 30.86 3.01
C ASN A 150 -1.01 29.56 2.95
N PRO A 151 0.25 29.62 3.39
CA PRO A 151 1.17 28.48 3.35
C PRO A 151 0.66 27.27 4.13
N VAL A 152 0.08 27.48 5.32
CA VAL A 152 -0.44 26.41 6.19
C VAL A 152 -1.59 25.67 5.52
N LYS A 153 -2.55 26.41 4.94
CA LYS A 153 -3.67 25.81 4.19
C LYS A 153 -3.17 25.02 2.98
N ASN A 154 -2.16 25.53 2.29
CA ASN A 154 -1.57 24.86 1.14
C ASN A 154 -0.87 23.53 1.52
N GLU A 155 -0.14 23.50 2.64
CA GLU A 155 0.46 22.27 3.15
C GLU A 155 -0.59 21.23 3.56
N LYS A 156 -1.65 21.65 4.25
CA LYS A 156 -2.79 20.76 4.57
C LYS A 156 -3.42 20.16 3.31
N LEU A 157 -3.60 20.96 2.25
CA LEU A 157 -4.14 20.49 0.98
C LEU A 157 -3.19 19.50 0.27
N LYS A 158 -1.87 19.74 0.28
CA LYS A 158 -0.87 18.81 -0.25
C LYS A 158 -0.91 17.46 0.48
N LEU A 159 -0.94 17.47 1.80
CA LEU A 159 -1.05 16.25 2.61
C LEU A 159 -2.35 15.49 2.34
N LYS A 160 -3.48 16.21 2.22
CA LYS A 160 -4.77 15.61 1.85
C LYS A 160 -4.71 14.93 0.47
N ARG A 161 -4.12 15.60 -0.53
CA ARG A 161 -3.93 15.02 -1.88
C ARG A 161 -3.06 13.78 -1.84
N LYS A 162 -1.90 13.82 -1.14
CA LYS A 162 -1.01 12.67 -0.99
C LYS A 162 -1.71 11.47 -0.34
N ARG A 163 -2.48 11.71 0.74
CA ARG A 163 -3.29 10.65 1.38
C ARG A 163 -4.32 10.06 0.43
N ASN A 164 -5.01 10.89 -0.36
CA ASN A 164 -6.00 10.42 -1.32
C ASN A 164 -5.39 9.62 -2.48
N GLN A 165 -4.18 9.97 -2.92
CA GLN A 165 -3.46 9.23 -3.95
C GLN A 165 -2.97 7.86 -3.45
N ALA A 166 -2.70 7.72 -2.15
CA ALA A 166 -2.26 6.45 -1.55
C ALA A 166 -3.41 5.45 -1.30
N LYS A 167 -4.68 5.85 -1.53
CA LYS A 167 -5.84 4.98 -1.32
C LYS A 167 -6.05 4.06 -2.49
N LYS A 168 -6.11 2.76 -2.24
CA LYS A 168 -6.50 1.76 -3.24
C LYS A 168 -8.00 1.90 -3.57
N ARG A 169 -8.35 1.98 -4.84
CA ARG A 169 -9.76 2.10 -5.26
C ARG A 169 -10.34 0.73 -5.55
N ILE A 170 -11.64 0.58 -5.31
CA ILE A 170 -12.34 -0.69 -5.60
C ILE A 170 -12.19 -1.12 -7.07
N THR A 171 -12.01 -0.18 -7.98
CA THR A 171 -11.76 -0.45 -9.41
C THR A 171 -10.42 -1.12 -9.70
N GLU A 172 -9.48 -1.04 -8.76
CA GLU A 172 -8.16 -1.68 -8.87
C GLU A 172 -8.19 -3.13 -8.38
N LEU A 173 -9.26 -3.53 -7.67
CA LEU A 173 -9.42 -4.88 -7.13
C LEU A 173 -9.91 -5.83 -8.22
N LYS A 174 -9.11 -6.86 -8.52
CA LYS A 174 -9.57 -7.99 -9.33
C LYS A 174 -10.47 -8.87 -8.48
N LYS A 175 -11.78 -8.78 -8.72
CA LYS A 175 -12.78 -9.52 -7.96
C LYS A 175 -12.63 -11.02 -8.14
N GLN A 176 -12.70 -11.76 -7.03
CA GLN A 176 -12.72 -13.22 -7.00
C GLN A 176 -14.02 -13.66 -6.32
N PRO A 177 -14.79 -14.60 -6.91
CA PRO A 177 -16.14 -14.93 -6.45
C PRO A 177 -16.14 -16.02 -5.38
N PHE A 178 -15.59 -15.73 -4.20
CA PHE A 178 -15.70 -16.63 -3.05
C PHE A 178 -16.08 -15.87 -1.75
N PRO A 179 -16.78 -16.53 -0.81
CA PRO A 179 -17.12 -15.94 0.49
C PRO A 179 -15.89 -15.43 1.24
N GLY A 180 -16.00 -14.27 1.88
CA GLY A 180 -14.90 -13.64 2.59
C GLY A 180 -13.92 -12.86 1.69
N PHE A 181 -14.09 -12.89 0.36
CA PHE A 181 -13.18 -12.11 -0.51
C PHE A 181 -13.32 -10.60 -0.33
N LEU A 182 -14.56 -10.10 -0.23
CA LEU A 182 -14.83 -8.66 -0.13
C LEU A 182 -16.01 -8.39 0.79
N VAL A 183 -15.74 -7.76 1.93
CA VAL A 183 -16.76 -7.27 2.86
C VAL A 183 -16.93 -5.77 2.65
N ALA A 184 -18.16 -5.37 2.34
CA ALA A 184 -18.56 -3.98 2.23
C ALA A 184 -19.01 -3.45 3.58
N LEU A 185 -18.57 -2.25 3.94
CA LEU A 185 -18.81 -1.60 5.22
C LEU A 185 -19.41 -0.22 4.99
N ASP A 186 -20.41 0.15 5.77
CA ASP A 186 -21.01 1.48 5.77
C ASP A 186 -21.47 1.91 7.18
N ALA A 187 -21.87 3.18 7.30
CA ALA A 187 -22.32 3.76 8.58
C ALA A 187 -23.57 4.60 8.37
N MET A 188 -24.72 4.10 8.81
CA MET A 188 -25.96 4.83 8.83
C MET A 188 -26.08 5.72 10.06
N VAL A 189 -26.63 6.93 9.88
CA VAL A 189 -26.98 7.84 10.97
C VAL A 189 -28.48 7.77 11.22
N LEU A 190 -28.86 7.52 12.45
CA LEU A 190 -30.24 7.45 12.89
C LEU A 190 -30.54 8.57 13.87
N TYR A 191 -31.58 9.36 13.60
CA TYR A 191 -32.15 10.34 14.50
C TYR A 191 -33.54 9.91 14.95
N ARG A 192 -33.72 9.61 16.22
CA ARG A 192 -35.01 9.25 16.82
C ARG A 192 -35.12 9.83 18.22
N ASN A 193 -36.26 10.40 18.54
CA ASN A 193 -36.60 10.94 19.89
C ASN A 193 -35.51 11.90 20.44
N GLY A 194 -35.01 12.81 19.59
CA GLY A 194 -33.97 13.75 19.96
C GLY A 194 -32.56 13.15 20.11
N MET A 195 -32.41 11.84 19.94
CA MET A 195 -31.14 11.14 20.08
C MET A 195 -30.53 10.81 18.73
N LYS A 196 -29.20 10.90 18.66
CA LYS A 196 -28.41 10.48 17.52
C LYS A 196 -27.73 9.16 17.80
N ARG A 197 -27.91 8.19 16.91
CA ARG A 197 -27.28 6.86 16.97
C ARG A 197 -26.65 6.53 15.62
N TYR A 198 -25.71 5.60 15.63
CA TYR A 198 -24.99 5.19 14.45
C TYR A 198 -25.07 3.67 14.31
N ILE A 199 -25.51 3.21 13.16
CA ILE A 199 -25.53 1.77 12.86
C ILE A 199 -24.43 1.53 11.84
N LEU A 200 -23.44 0.74 12.24
CA LEU A 200 -22.43 0.23 11.32
C LEU A 200 -22.99 -1.06 10.70
N THR A 201 -22.83 -1.18 9.40
CA THR A 201 -23.27 -2.33 8.62
C THR A 201 -22.09 -2.95 7.89
N ALA A 202 -22.13 -4.24 7.69
CA ALA A 202 -21.19 -4.98 6.89
C ALA A 202 -21.92 -6.10 6.15
N ILE A 203 -21.51 -6.34 4.92
CA ILE A 203 -22.02 -7.46 4.14
C ILE A 203 -20.92 -8.06 3.28
N ASP A 204 -20.76 -9.36 3.34
CA ASP A 204 -19.93 -10.09 2.39
C ASP A 204 -20.57 -10.08 1.00
N SER A 205 -19.86 -9.54 0.04
CA SER A 205 -20.34 -9.36 -1.33
C SER A 205 -20.67 -10.68 -2.04
N PHE A 206 -20.02 -11.78 -1.67
CA PHE A 206 -20.19 -13.09 -2.29
C PHE A 206 -20.96 -14.07 -1.40
N GLY A 207 -20.57 -14.24 -0.14
CA GLY A 207 -21.21 -15.12 0.82
C GLY A 207 -22.58 -14.62 1.30
N LYS A 208 -22.91 -13.34 1.10
CA LYS A 208 -24.16 -12.69 1.51
C LYS A 208 -24.43 -12.71 3.03
N ILE A 209 -23.41 -12.97 3.81
CA ILE A 209 -23.48 -12.85 5.26
C ILE A 209 -23.46 -11.37 5.61
N ALA A 210 -24.48 -10.91 6.32
CA ALA A 210 -24.61 -9.53 6.74
C ALA A 210 -24.50 -9.40 8.27
N PHE A 211 -23.96 -8.29 8.72
CA PHE A 211 -23.87 -7.94 10.13
C PHE A 211 -24.13 -6.45 10.32
N ALA A 212 -24.85 -6.11 11.37
CA ALA A 212 -25.11 -4.71 11.72
C ALA A 212 -25.07 -4.54 13.24
N ARG A 213 -24.65 -3.34 13.69
CA ARG A 213 -24.58 -3.01 15.12
C ARG A 213 -24.71 -1.52 15.35
N MET A 214 -25.51 -1.14 16.37
CA MET A 214 -25.67 0.23 16.81
C MET A 214 -24.58 0.64 17.79
N TYR A 215 -24.13 1.89 17.64
CA TYR A 215 -23.20 2.58 18.53
C TYR A 215 -23.70 3.97 18.89
N THR A 216 -23.27 4.48 20.04
CA THR A 216 -23.57 5.85 20.47
C THR A 216 -22.70 6.88 19.75
N THR A 217 -21.53 6.49 19.25
CA THR A 217 -20.57 7.35 18.58
C THR A 217 -20.10 6.80 17.25
N LYS A 218 -19.91 7.66 16.25
CA LYS A 218 -19.29 7.35 14.97
C LYS A 218 -17.78 7.60 15.06
N SER A 219 -17.09 6.77 15.80
CA SER A 219 -15.65 6.87 16.04
C SER A 219 -14.88 5.75 15.36
N SER A 220 -13.58 5.96 15.16
CA SER A 220 -12.68 4.94 14.65
C SER A 220 -12.58 3.72 15.60
N ARG A 221 -12.76 3.93 16.90
CA ARG A 221 -12.82 2.84 17.89
C ARG A 221 -14.09 2.00 17.72
N SER A 222 -15.25 2.65 17.51
CA SER A 222 -16.51 1.94 17.22
C SER A 222 -16.40 1.10 15.95
N ALA A 223 -15.79 1.66 14.89
CA ALA A 223 -15.56 0.92 13.66
C ALA A 223 -14.54 -0.21 13.84
N THR A 224 -13.56 -0.07 14.71
CA THR A 224 -12.60 -1.12 15.05
C THR A 224 -13.28 -2.26 15.82
N ASP A 225 -14.09 -1.96 16.83
CA ASP A 225 -14.89 -3.00 17.55
C ASP A 225 -15.78 -3.76 16.57
N PHE A 226 -16.47 -3.03 15.69
CA PHE A 226 -17.32 -3.61 14.67
C PHE A 226 -16.56 -4.53 13.72
N LEU A 227 -15.38 -4.10 13.23
CA LEU A 227 -14.51 -4.91 12.37
C LEU A 227 -14.07 -6.20 13.05
N CYS A 228 -13.64 -6.12 14.31
CA CYS A 228 -13.20 -7.30 15.07
C CYS A 228 -14.35 -8.31 15.25
N ARG A 229 -15.58 -7.85 15.52
CA ARG A 229 -16.75 -8.70 15.61
C ARG A 229 -17.09 -9.37 14.28
N MET A 230 -17.08 -8.60 13.19
CA MET A 230 -17.31 -9.14 11.85
C MET A 230 -16.24 -10.16 11.45
N PHE A 231 -14.97 -9.88 11.77
CA PHE A 231 -13.86 -10.79 11.53
C PHE A 231 -14.04 -12.12 12.29
N TYR A 232 -14.49 -12.05 13.55
CA TYR A 232 -14.83 -13.25 14.35
C TYR A 232 -15.99 -14.02 13.74
N LEU A 233 -17.07 -13.35 13.32
CA LEU A 233 -18.26 -13.99 12.73
C LEU A 233 -17.96 -14.68 11.38
N LEU A 234 -16.95 -14.25 10.67
CA LEU A 234 -16.50 -14.85 9.42
C LEU A 234 -15.32 -15.83 9.62
N ASP A 235 -15.13 -16.36 10.82
CA ASP A 235 -14.06 -17.30 11.16
C ASP A 235 -12.67 -16.83 10.72
N ALA A 236 -12.41 -15.53 10.90
CA ALA A 236 -11.15 -14.87 10.50
C ALA A 236 -10.80 -14.98 9.00
N SER A 237 -11.80 -15.12 8.13
CA SER A 237 -11.61 -15.54 6.73
C SER A 237 -11.84 -14.44 5.68
N PHE A 238 -12.03 -13.16 6.02
CA PHE A 238 -12.18 -12.15 4.98
C PHE A 238 -10.90 -11.37 4.68
N LEU A 239 -10.69 -11.08 3.38
CA LEU A 239 -9.42 -10.55 2.88
C LEU A 239 -9.45 -9.04 2.62
N ASN A 240 -10.58 -8.52 2.14
CA ASN A 240 -10.68 -7.15 1.67
C ASN A 240 -11.88 -6.44 2.28
N ALA A 241 -11.68 -5.22 2.77
CA ALA A 241 -12.71 -4.35 3.28
C ALA A 241 -12.95 -3.18 2.31
N LEU A 242 -14.19 -3.02 1.84
CA LEU A 242 -14.65 -1.89 1.05
C LEU A 242 -15.41 -0.93 1.93
N HIS A 243 -15.05 0.35 1.90
CA HIS A 243 -15.78 1.38 2.63
C HIS A 243 -15.69 2.75 1.92
N ASP A 244 -16.46 3.70 2.37
CA ASP A 244 -16.40 5.07 1.92
C ASP A 244 -15.21 5.85 2.52
N ASN A 245 -15.18 7.17 2.36
CA ASN A 245 -14.16 8.03 2.94
C ASN A 245 -14.52 8.54 4.35
N GLY A 246 -15.39 7.86 5.06
CA GLY A 246 -15.82 8.22 6.41
C GLY A 246 -14.66 8.32 7.41
N SER A 247 -14.78 9.24 8.35
CA SER A 247 -13.71 9.50 9.35
C SER A 247 -13.53 8.31 10.31
N GLU A 248 -14.54 7.50 10.50
CA GLU A 248 -14.56 6.28 11.32
C GLU A 248 -13.63 5.20 10.79
N PHE A 249 -13.42 5.14 9.47
CA PHE A 249 -12.53 4.17 8.80
C PHE A 249 -11.07 4.64 8.72
N HIS A 250 -10.68 5.54 9.62
CA HIS A 250 -9.30 6.04 9.74
C HIS A 250 -8.65 5.60 11.06
N LYS A 251 -7.45 6.09 11.35
CA LYS A 251 -6.69 5.89 12.61
C LYS A 251 -6.67 4.43 13.08
N GLU A 252 -7.37 4.14 14.19
CA GLU A 252 -7.42 2.83 14.86
C GLU A 252 -7.95 1.74 13.92
N PHE A 253 -8.94 2.06 13.09
CA PHE A 253 -9.49 1.14 12.10
C PHE A 253 -8.43 0.66 11.08
N ILE A 254 -7.62 1.59 10.55
CA ILE A 254 -6.53 1.25 9.64
C ILE A 254 -5.49 0.34 10.32
N GLN A 255 -5.19 0.61 11.59
CA GLN A 255 -4.25 -0.22 12.35
C GLN A 255 -4.81 -1.62 12.60
N ALA A 256 -6.11 -1.73 12.90
CA ALA A 256 -6.79 -3.01 13.07
C ALA A 256 -6.78 -3.83 11.77
N CYS A 257 -7.14 -3.23 10.64
CA CYS A 257 -7.05 -3.91 9.34
C CYS A 257 -5.65 -4.45 9.06
N LYS A 258 -4.60 -3.66 9.34
CA LYS A 258 -3.21 -4.11 9.17
C LYS A 258 -2.85 -5.29 10.08
N LYS A 259 -3.29 -5.26 11.34
CA LYS A 259 -3.04 -6.35 12.30
C LYS A 259 -3.73 -7.64 11.89
N LEU A 260 -4.94 -7.53 11.32
CA LEU A 260 -5.75 -8.66 10.87
C LEU A 260 -5.41 -9.13 9.45
N GLY A 261 -4.49 -8.45 8.76
CA GLY A 261 -4.11 -8.79 7.38
C GLY A 261 -5.16 -8.40 6.33
N ILE A 262 -6.10 -7.50 6.66
CA ILE A 262 -7.20 -7.09 5.80
C ILE A 262 -6.75 -5.91 4.94
N GLU A 263 -6.87 -6.05 3.61
CA GLU A 263 -6.61 -4.97 2.67
C GLU A 263 -7.81 -4.03 2.56
N GLN A 264 -7.55 -2.72 2.53
CA GLN A 264 -8.61 -1.72 2.46
C GLN A 264 -8.75 -1.15 1.06
N TYR A 265 -10.00 -1.01 0.62
CA TYR A 265 -10.40 -0.38 -0.63
C TYR A 265 -11.42 0.72 -0.37
N TRP A 266 -11.33 1.80 -1.13
CA TRP A 266 -12.20 2.95 -1.00
C TRP A 266 -13.13 3.05 -2.21
N SER A 267 -14.43 3.21 -1.95
CA SER A 267 -15.41 3.58 -2.97
C SER A 267 -15.09 4.98 -3.53
N ARG A 268 -15.49 5.22 -4.77
CA ARG A 268 -15.41 6.54 -5.38
C ARG A 268 -16.50 7.45 -4.80
N VAL A 269 -16.19 8.72 -4.72
CA VAL A 269 -17.16 9.70 -4.22
C VAL A 269 -18.34 9.81 -5.20
N ARG A 270 -19.57 9.75 -4.69
CA ARG A 270 -20.82 9.86 -5.45
C ARG A 270 -20.97 8.79 -6.56
N THR A 271 -20.50 7.58 -6.28
CA THR A 271 -20.63 6.44 -7.21
C THR A 271 -21.31 5.26 -6.49
N PRO A 272 -22.67 5.22 -6.46
CA PRO A 272 -23.42 4.16 -5.78
C PRO A 272 -23.07 2.75 -6.29
N THR A 273 -22.72 2.64 -7.56
CA THR A 273 -22.37 1.37 -8.20
C THR A 273 -21.12 0.69 -7.59
N ASP A 274 -20.34 1.39 -6.78
CA ASP A 274 -19.17 0.82 -6.13
C ASP A 274 -19.52 -0.08 -4.93
N ASN A 275 -20.69 0.15 -4.28
CA ASN A 275 -21.15 -0.61 -3.11
C ASN A 275 -22.65 -0.95 -3.14
N PRO A 276 -23.15 -1.58 -4.21
CA PRO A 276 -24.58 -1.81 -4.38
C PRO A 276 -25.16 -2.85 -3.42
N VAL A 277 -24.32 -3.77 -2.92
CA VAL A 277 -24.75 -4.87 -2.04
C VAL A 277 -25.05 -4.33 -0.65
N ASP A 278 -24.20 -3.45 -0.13
CA ASP A 278 -24.41 -2.83 1.19
C ASP A 278 -25.56 -1.80 1.15
N GLU A 279 -25.69 -1.02 0.08
CA GLU A 279 -26.83 -0.11 -0.09
C GLU A 279 -28.17 -0.87 -0.08
N ARG A 280 -28.22 -2.04 -0.72
CA ARG A 280 -29.41 -2.90 -0.70
C ARG A 280 -29.68 -3.43 0.69
N PHE A 281 -28.66 -3.91 1.39
CA PHE A 281 -28.79 -4.38 2.78
C PHE A 281 -29.25 -3.26 3.71
N ASN A 282 -28.70 -2.07 3.60
CA ASN A 282 -29.12 -0.89 4.35
C ASN A 282 -30.59 -0.52 4.08
N GLY A 283 -31.02 -0.67 2.83
CA GLY A 283 -32.45 -0.51 2.46
C GLY A 283 -33.35 -1.55 3.10
N THR A 284 -32.96 -2.80 3.14
CA THR A 284 -33.68 -3.91 3.81
C THR A 284 -33.76 -3.67 5.30
N LEU A 285 -32.63 -3.38 5.97
CA LEU A 285 -32.59 -3.06 7.39
C LEU A 285 -33.53 -1.89 7.78
N ARG A 286 -33.61 -0.87 6.93
CA ARG A 286 -34.53 0.25 7.16
C ARG A 286 -36.00 -0.19 7.09
N ARG A 287 -36.39 -0.91 6.03
CA ARG A 287 -37.79 -1.26 5.78
C ARG A 287 -38.26 -2.37 6.72
N GLU A 288 -37.44 -3.40 6.90
CA GLU A 288 -37.89 -4.63 7.55
C GLU A 288 -37.60 -4.67 9.06
N PHE A 289 -36.70 -3.82 9.55
CA PHE A 289 -36.38 -3.74 10.96
C PHE A 289 -36.71 -2.37 11.57
N LEU A 290 -36.11 -1.29 11.08
CA LEU A 290 -36.24 0.04 11.71
C LEU A 290 -37.65 0.63 11.57
N GLN A 291 -38.28 0.47 10.40
CA GLN A 291 -39.63 0.99 10.15
C GLN A 291 -40.73 0.15 10.82
N GLN A 292 -40.43 -1.08 11.21
CA GLN A 292 -41.35 -1.95 11.97
C GLN A 292 -41.37 -1.64 13.47
N GLY A 293 -40.75 -0.56 13.92
CA GLY A 293 -40.78 -0.12 15.31
C GLY A 293 -39.70 -0.74 16.21
N ASN A 294 -38.77 -1.48 15.68
CA ASN A 294 -37.71 -2.17 16.44
C ASN A 294 -36.55 -1.24 16.89
N PHE A 295 -36.83 0.06 17.04
CA PHE A 295 -35.86 0.99 17.59
C PHE A 295 -35.90 0.98 19.12
N HIS A 296 -34.73 0.84 19.76
CA HIS A 296 -34.56 1.05 21.19
C HIS A 296 -33.40 2.02 21.44
N PRO A 297 -33.54 2.98 22.39
CA PRO A 297 -32.49 3.99 22.65
C PRO A 297 -31.22 3.43 23.27
N ASP A 298 -31.33 2.35 24.03
CA ASP A 298 -30.22 1.61 24.59
C ASP A 298 -29.60 0.69 23.52
N PRO A 299 -28.31 0.89 23.17
CA PRO A 299 -27.63 0.05 22.20
C PRO A 299 -27.59 -1.44 22.58
N ALA A 300 -27.59 -1.79 23.85
CA ALA A 300 -27.53 -3.19 24.27
C ALA A 300 -28.80 -3.94 23.87
N VAL A 301 -29.99 -3.34 24.20
CA VAL A 301 -31.30 -3.90 23.83
C VAL A 301 -31.49 -3.89 22.31
N PHE A 302 -31.18 -2.75 21.66
CA PHE A 302 -31.28 -2.65 20.21
C PHE A 302 -30.46 -3.72 19.49
N ASN A 303 -29.22 -3.91 19.92
CA ASN A 303 -28.31 -4.86 19.27
C ASN A 303 -28.73 -6.32 19.50
N ARG A 304 -29.37 -6.64 20.62
CA ARG A 304 -29.98 -7.97 20.85
C ARG A 304 -31.09 -8.23 19.82
N ASN A 305 -32.06 -7.33 19.74
CA ASN A 305 -33.18 -7.44 18.80
C ASN A 305 -32.68 -7.46 17.34
N LEU A 306 -31.66 -6.68 17.02
CA LEU A 306 -31.05 -6.65 15.69
C LEU A 306 -30.36 -7.98 15.36
N THR A 307 -29.67 -8.58 16.33
CA THR A 307 -29.01 -9.89 16.14
C THR A 307 -30.03 -11.02 15.94
N GLU A 308 -31.16 -10.96 16.63
CA GLU A 308 -32.25 -11.93 16.46
C GLU A 308 -32.93 -11.80 15.08
N TRP A 309 -32.98 -10.58 14.53
CA TRP A 309 -33.52 -10.32 13.20
C TRP A 309 -32.56 -10.74 12.07
N LEU A 310 -31.25 -10.59 12.24
CA LEU A 310 -30.24 -10.94 11.24
C LEU A 310 -30.12 -12.44 11.02
#